data_3e28e4b66350c1dde7061ec0a790297e
#
_entry.id   3e28e4b66350c1dde7061ec0a790297e
#
_cell.length_a   1.000
_cell.length_b   1.000
_cell.length_c   1.000
_cell.angle_alpha   90.00
_cell.angle_beta   90.00
_cell.angle_gamma   90.00
#
_symmetry.space_group_name_H-M   'P 1'
#
loop_
_entity.id
_entity.type
_entity.pdbx_description
1 polymer ?
#
loop_
_entity_poly.entity_id
_entity_poly.type
_entity_poly.pdbx_seq_one_letter_code
_entity_poly.pdbx_strand_id
1 'polypeptide(L)'
;MPFTPYHFGPSSFFGLLFKKYIDIPVFLLANVVVDVEVLVMNLLGVGWPIHRYVHNLLIGAAIGALWGLAAYPFRNFFEKIMRLIRLPYKAALPKMIVSGVLGIWLHVLIDAPANWDVHIFWPSRITPLFHSPNETPVKIICLFFFVAAVVLYAAVSLKKQK
;
A
#
# COMPACT_ATOMS: atom_id res chain seq x y z
N MET A 1 -8.41 -12.78 4.28
CA MET A 1 -7.67 -11.67 3.70
C MET A 1 -8.47 -10.39 3.88
N PRO A 2 -7.90 -9.34 4.47
CA PRO A 2 -8.51 -8.03 4.29
C PRO A 2 -8.47 -7.74 2.79
N PHE A 3 -9.63 -7.51 2.21
CA PHE A 3 -9.76 -7.19 0.79
C PHE A 3 -8.99 -5.90 0.50
N THR A 4 -8.19 -5.84 -0.60
CA THR A 4 -7.35 -4.68 -0.99
C THR A 4 -7.95 -3.29 -0.70
N PRO A 5 -9.26 -3.02 -0.91
CA PRO A 5 -9.87 -1.74 -0.59
C PRO A 5 -9.69 -1.24 0.83
N TYR A 6 -9.57 -2.12 1.83
CA TYR A 6 -9.33 -1.70 3.21
C TYR A 6 -7.96 -1.06 3.39
N HIS A 7 -6.93 -1.53 2.66
CA HIS A 7 -5.57 -1.00 2.70
C HIS A 7 -5.47 0.44 2.18
N PHE A 8 -6.43 0.88 1.36
CA PHE A 8 -6.47 2.28 0.90
C PHE A 8 -6.70 3.28 2.04
N GLY A 9 -7.31 2.87 3.15
CA GLY A 9 -7.46 3.72 4.32
C GLY A 9 -6.12 4.18 4.90
N PRO A 10 -5.31 3.26 5.45
CA PRO A 10 -3.97 3.56 5.96
C PRO A 10 -3.08 4.21 4.90
N SER A 11 -3.08 3.69 3.66
CA SER A 11 -2.23 4.22 2.59
C SER A 11 -2.61 5.65 2.20
N SER A 12 -3.90 5.99 2.16
CA SER A 12 -4.34 7.36 1.92
C SER A 12 -3.93 8.29 3.06
N PHE A 13 -4.11 7.86 4.31
CA PHE A 13 -3.75 8.65 5.48
C PHE A 13 -2.25 8.96 5.51
N PHE A 14 -1.40 7.94 5.44
CA PHE A 14 0.05 8.12 5.46
C PHE A 14 0.56 8.83 4.19
N GLY A 15 -0.03 8.55 3.02
CA GLY A 15 0.28 9.25 1.78
C GLY A 15 0.01 10.74 1.87
N LEU A 16 -1.13 11.16 2.45
CA LEU A 16 -1.46 12.56 2.67
C LEU A 16 -0.60 13.21 3.76
N LEU A 17 -0.34 12.50 4.85
CA LEU A 17 0.47 12.99 5.95
C LEU A 17 1.91 13.27 5.51
N PHE A 18 2.49 12.36 4.74
CA PHE A 18 3.86 12.44 4.25
C PHE A 18 3.95 12.85 2.77
N LYS A 19 2.96 13.56 2.21
CA LYS A 19 2.86 13.96 0.79
C LYS A 19 4.10 14.68 0.24
N LYS A 20 4.92 15.30 1.09
CA LYS A 20 6.19 15.90 0.69
C LYS A 20 7.20 14.84 0.25
N TYR A 21 7.21 13.69 0.89
CA TYR A 21 8.19 12.60 0.72
C TYR A 21 7.64 11.42 -0.06
N ILE A 22 6.33 11.20 -0.03
CA ILE A 22 5.63 10.08 -0.66
C ILE A 22 4.93 10.52 -1.95
N ASP A 23 5.10 9.74 -3.00
CA ASP A 23 4.29 9.81 -4.22
C ASP A 23 2.98 9.06 -3.98
N ILE A 24 1.90 9.81 -3.73
CA ILE A 24 0.62 9.26 -3.28
C ILE A 24 0.07 8.22 -4.26
N PRO A 25 -0.05 8.48 -5.59
CA PRO A 25 -0.54 7.46 -6.52
C PRO A 25 0.24 6.17 -6.50
N VAL A 26 1.58 6.24 -6.53
CA VAL A 26 2.44 5.06 -6.52
C VAL A 26 2.31 4.30 -5.22
N PHE A 27 2.26 5.00 -4.09
CA PHE A 27 2.12 4.42 -2.76
C PHE A 27 0.77 3.69 -2.59
N LEU A 28 -0.34 4.29 -3.05
CA LEU A 28 -1.64 3.67 -2.99
C LEU A 28 -1.73 2.44 -3.90
N LEU A 29 -1.26 2.55 -5.13
CA LEU A 29 -1.34 1.47 -6.10
C LEU A 29 -0.39 0.31 -5.77
N ALA A 30 0.61 0.50 -4.92
CA ALA A 30 1.46 -0.57 -4.40
C ALA A 30 0.64 -1.67 -3.69
N ASN A 31 -0.49 -1.32 -3.06
CA ASN A 31 -1.41 -2.30 -2.47
C ASN A 31 -2.01 -3.24 -3.51
N VAL A 32 -2.33 -2.72 -4.69
CA VAL A 32 -2.86 -3.55 -5.78
C VAL A 32 -1.76 -4.44 -6.36
N VAL A 33 -0.55 -3.89 -6.51
CA VAL A 33 0.59 -4.62 -7.08
C VAL A 33 0.96 -5.83 -6.24
N VAL A 34 0.97 -5.73 -4.92
CA VAL A 34 1.30 -6.85 -4.04
C VAL A 34 0.22 -7.92 -4.07
N ASP A 35 -1.05 -7.54 -4.15
CA ASP A 35 -2.18 -8.47 -4.22
C ASP A 35 -2.33 -9.18 -5.57
N VAL A 36 -1.62 -8.77 -6.62
CA VAL A 36 -1.55 -9.51 -7.88
C VAL A 36 -1.05 -10.94 -7.64
N GLU A 37 -0.11 -11.15 -6.72
CA GLU A 37 0.33 -12.51 -6.35
C GLU A 37 -0.85 -13.35 -5.90
N VAL A 38 -1.64 -12.86 -4.97
CA VAL A 38 -2.79 -13.55 -4.41
C VAL A 38 -3.86 -13.82 -5.46
N LEU A 39 -4.12 -12.84 -6.32
CA LEU A 39 -5.04 -13.00 -7.45
C LEU A 39 -4.58 -14.12 -8.39
N VAL A 40 -3.30 -14.14 -8.76
CA VAL A 40 -2.72 -15.17 -9.63
C VAL A 40 -2.80 -16.55 -8.98
N MET A 41 -2.45 -16.69 -7.70
CA MET A 41 -2.54 -17.97 -6.98
C MET A 41 -3.96 -18.50 -6.94
N ASN A 42 -4.95 -17.63 -6.71
CA ASN A 42 -6.36 -18.00 -6.73
C ASN A 42 -6.83 -18.41 -8.14
N LEU A 43 -6.46 -17.68 -9.18
CA LEU A 43 -6.84 -18.01 -10.57
C LEU A 43 -6.22 -19.34 -11.05
N LEU A 44 -5.02 -19.67 -10.57
CA LEU A 44 -4.37 -20.94 -10.89
C LEU A 44 -4.86 -22.10 -10.03
N GLY A 45 -5.81 -21.88 -9.11
CA GLY A 45 -6.32 -22.91 -8.21
C GLY A 45 -5.27 -23.43 -7.22
N VAL A 46 -4.22 -22.65 -6.96
CA VAL A 46 -3.17 -23.01 -6.02
C VAL A 46 -3.71 -22.82 -4.60
N GLY A 47 -3.71 -23.92 -3.82
CA GLY A 47 -4.11 -23.87 -2.41
C GLY A 47 -3.13 -23.07 -1.53
N TRP A 48 -3.49 -22.94 -0.25
CA TRP A 48 -2.64 -22.29 0.76
C TRP A 48 -1.23 -22.89 0.83
N PRO A 49 -0.19 -22.09 1.10
CA PRO A 49 -0.18 -20.62 1.32
C PRO A 49 -0.35 -19.83 0.03
N ILE A 50 -1.05 -18.68 0.08
CA ILE A 50 -1.28 -17.78 -1.05
C ILE A 50 -0.39 -16.53 -1.02
N HIS A 51 0.16 -16.17 0.15
CA HIS A 51 1.16 -15.12 0.35
C HIS A 51 2.56 -15.73 0.32
N ARG A 52 3.05 -16.11 -0.88
CA ARG A 52 4.26 -16.95 -0.99
C ARG A 52 5.55 -16.17 -1.12
N TYR A 53 5.58 -15.19 -2.02
CA TYR A 53 6.83 -14.61 -2.49
C TYR A 53 6.89 -13.09 -2.26
N VAL A 54 5.84 -12.34 -2.60
CA VAL A 54 5.87 -10.87 -2.57
C VAL A 54 5.55 -10.32 -1.17
N HIS A 55 4.78 -11.07 -0.36
CA HIS A 55 4.35 -10.64 0.98
C HIS A 55 5.45 -10.77 2.04
N ASN A 56 6.62 -10.21 1.76
CA ASN A 56 7.71 -10.06 2.72
C ASN A 56 8.49 -8.75 2.45
N LEU A 57 9.34 -8.35 3.40
CA LEU A 57 10.05 -7.09 3.29
C LEU A 57 11.12 -7.10 2.21
N LEU A 58 11.80 -8.22 1.98
CA LEU A 58 12.93 -8.29 1.06
C LEU A 58 12.48 -8.28 -0.41
N ILE A 59 11.67 -9.27 -0.81
CA ILE A 59 11.15 -9.37 -2.18
C ILE A 59 10.15 -8.23 -2.42
N GLY A 60 9.33 -7.89 -1.42
CA GLY A 60 8.43 -6.75 -1.47
C GLY A 60 9.14 -5.44 -1.76
N ALA A 61 10.35 -5.22 -1.19
CA ALA A 61 11.15 -4.05 -1.52
C ALA A 61 11.58 -4.03 -3.00
N ALA A 62 12.04 -5.17 -3.52
CA ALA A 62 12.43 -5.28 -4.93
C ALA A 62 11.25 -5.02 -5.87
N ILE A 63 10.10 -5.65 -5.61
CA ILE A 63 8.88 -5.45 -6.40
C ILE A 63 8.36 -4.01 -6.27
N GLY A 64 8.39 -3.43 -5.08
CA GLY A 64 8.00 -2.03 -4.86
C GLY A 64 8.90 -1.04 -5.60
N ALA A 65 10.21 -1.30 -5.63
CA ALA A 65 11.15 -0.49 -6.39
C ALA A 65 10.89 -0.60 -7.91
N LEU A 66 10.67 -1.81 -8.42
CA LEU A 66 10.30 -2.06 -9.82
C LEU A 66 8.97 -1.41 -10.16
N TRP A 67 7.98 -1.46 -9.27
CA TRP A 67 6.71 -0.75 -9.44
C TRP A 67 6.92 0.76 -9.53
N GLY A 68 7.69 1.36 -8.63
CA GLY A 68 7.99 2.79 -8.67
C GLY A 68 8.69 3.21 -9.97
N LEU A 69 9.60 2.37 -10.49
CA LEU A 69 10.26 2.56 -11.77
C LEU A 69 9.28 2.44 -12.94
N ALA A 70 8.46 1.40 -12.97
CA ALA A 70 7.45 1.16 -14.01
C ALA A 70 6.33 2.22 -14.01
N ALA A 71 6.05 2.83 -12.87
CA ALA A 71 5.07 3.91 -12.73
C ALA A 71 5.58 5.26 -13.26
N TYR A 72 6.89 5.46 -13.38
CA TYR A 72 7.48 6.76 -13.76
C TYR A 72 7.06 7.29 -15.13
N PRO A 73 6.93 6.49 -16.19
CA PRO A 73 6.36 6.95 -17.47
C PRO A 73 4.97 7.56 -17.36
N PHE A 74 4.17 7.11 -16.38
CA PHE A 74 2.80 7.57 -16.15
C PHE A 74 2.69 8.82 -15.25
N ARG A 75 3.80 9.46 -14.89
CA ARG A 75 3.85 10.62 -13.98
C ARG A 75 2.95 11.78 -14.40
N ASN A 76 2.82 12.04 -15.71
CA ASN A 76 1.96 13.10 -16.22
C ASN A 76 0.46 12.78 -16.04
N PHE A 77 0.09 11.50 -16.12
CA PHE A 77 -1.25 11.03 -15.81
C PHE A 77 -1.54 11.17 -14.31
N PHE A 78 -0.63 10.77 -13.45
CA PHE A 78 -0.76 10.96 -12.00
C PHE A 78 -0.84 12.44 -11.63
N GLU A 79 -0.09 13.32 -12.28
CA GLU A 79 -0.19 14.76 -12.08
C GLU A 79 -1.60 15.28 -12.40
N LYS A 80 -2.19 14.83 -13.51
CA LYS A 80 -3.57 15.21 -13.87
C LYS A 80 -4.58 14.79 -12.81
N ILE A 81 -4.49 13.54 -12.32
CA ILE A 81 -5.35 13.03 -11.24
C ILE A 81 -5.17 13.87 -9.96
N MET A 82 -3.92 14.09 -9.54
CA MET A 82 -3.62 14.84 -8.31
C MET A 82 -4.10 16.29 -8.40
N ARG A 83 -4.02 16.89 -9.59
CA ARG A 83 -4.56 18.23 -9.85
C ARG A 83 -6.10 18.24 -9.76
N LEU A 84 -6.77 17.21 -10.31
CA LEU A 84 -8.23 17.07 -10.24
C LEU A 84 -8.72 17.03 -8.79
N ILE A 85 -8.01 16.32 -7.93
CA ILE A 85 -8.31 16.24 -6.48
C ILE A 85 -7.64 17.36 -5.67
N ARG A 86 -7.14 18.41 -6.33
CA ARG A 86 -6.57 19.64 -5.73
C ARG A 86 -5.39 19.38 -4.76
N LEU A 87 -4.66 18.30 -4.96
CA LEU A 87 -3.44 18.00 -4.19
C LEU A 87 -2.20 18.46 -4.95
N PRO A 88 -1.19 19.05 -4.25
CA PRO A 88 0.09 19.37 -4.88
C PRO A 88 0.81 18.10 -5.27
N TYR A 89 1.33 18.06 -6.48
CA TYR A 89 2.08 16.93 -6.98
C TYR A 89 3.36 17.37 -7.67
N LYS A 90 4.44 16.69 -7.37
CA LYS A 90 5.72 16.81 -8.08
C LYS A 90 6.32 15.42 -8.19
N ALA A 91 6.34 14.89 -9.39
CA ALA A 91 6.96 13.60 -9.66
C ALA A 91 8.49 13.70 -9.58
N ALA A 92 9.09 12.69 -8.95
CA ALA A 92 10.53 12.48 -8.97
C ALA A 92 10.78 10.97 -8.89
N LEU A 93 11.64 10.45 -9.77
CA LEU A 93 11.89 9.00 -9.84
C LEU A 93 12.30 8.39 -8.49
N PRO A 94 13.25 8.96 -7.73
CA PRO A 94 13.61 8.40 -6.42
C PRO A 94 12.42 8.37 -5.45
N LYS A 95 11.59 9.42 -5.47
CA LYS A 95 10.38 9.50 -4.65
C LYS A 95 9.38 8.40 -5.01
N MET A 96 9.17 8.12 -6.30
CA MET A 96 8.28 7.07 -6.78
C MET A 96 8.79 5.68 -6.39
N ILE A 97 10.10 5.42 -6.53
CA ILE A 97 10.72 4.16 -6.11
C ILE A 97 10.54 3.93 -4.61
N VAL A 98 10.89 4.90 -3.78
CA VAL A 98 10.71 4.82 -2.32
C VAL A 98 9.25 4.60 -1.96
N SER A 99 8.33 5.30 -2.64
CA SER A 99 6.89 5.16 -2.38
C SER A 99 6.35 3.78 -2.74
N GLY A 100 6.85 3.16 -3.81
CA GLY A 100 6.50 1.78 -4.15
C GLY A 100 6.94 0.80 -3.06
N VAL A 101 8.19 0.92 -2.59
CA VAL A 101 8.72 0.09 -1.51
C VAL A 101 7.90 0.25 -0.22
N LEU A 102 7.72 1.49 0.22
CA LEU A 102 6.99 1.78 1.45
C LEU A 102 5.52 1.37 1.37
N GLY A 103 4.90 1.47 0.20
CA GLY A 103 3.51 1.05 -0.02
C GLY A 103 3.35 -0.46 0.14
N ILE A 104 4.24 -1.26 -0.47
CA ILE A 104 4.23 -2.72 -0.28
C ILE A 104 4.54 -3.08 1.18
N TRP A 105 5.51 -2.45 1.81
CA TRP A 105 5.82 -2.72 3.22
C TRP A 105 4.64 -2.41 4.14
N LEU A 106 3.94 -1.30 3.93
CA LEU A 106 2.74 -0.97 4.69
C LEU A 106 1.67 -2.05 4.52
N HIS A 107 1.43 -2.48 3.28
CA HIS A 107 0.47 -3.55 3.00
C HIS A 107 0.83 -4.84 3.74
N VAL A 108 2.07 -5.32 3.59
CA VAL A 108 2.56 -6.54 4.26
C VAL A 108 2.42 -6.45 5.78
N LEU A 109 2.72 -5.29 6.37
CA LEU A 109 2.58 -5.06 7.81
C LEU A 109 1.12 -5.06 8.28
N ILE A 110 0.18 -4.62 7.45
CA ILE A 110 -1.26 -4.65 7.76
C ILE A 110 -1.79 -6.09 7.68
N ASP A 111 -1.31 -6.89 6.74
CA ASP A 111 -1.75 -8.27 6.55
C ASP A 111 -1.17 -9.26 7.56
N ALA A 112 0.05 -9.03 8.01
CA ALA A 112 0.78 -9.95 8.87
C ALA A 112 0.05 -10.34 10.16
N PRO A 113 -0.71 -9.47 10.85
CA PRO A 113 -1.43 -9.86 12.07
C PRO A 113 -2.54 -10.88 11.86
N ALA A 114 -3.13 -10.94 10.67
CA ALA A 114 -4.28 -11.79 10.36
C ALA A 114 -3.93 -13.00 9.47
N ASN A 115 -2.76 -13.02 8.85
CA ASN A 115 -2.37 -14.06 7.89
C ASN A 115 -1.10 -14.80 8.37
N TRP A 116 -1.27 -16.05 8.74
CA TRP A 116 -0.19 -16.92 9.24
C TRP A 116 0.87 -17.25 8.18
N ASP A 117 0.54 -17.12 6.91
CA ASP A 117 1.41 -17.40 5.76
C ASP A 117 2.20 -16.17 5.27
N VAL A 118 2.04 -15.02 5.92
CA VAL A 118 2.85 -13.82 5.68
C VAL A 118 4.17 -13.88 6.47
N HIS A 119 5.24 -14.30 5.80
CA HIS A 119 6.58 -14.41 6.37
C HIS A 119 7.37 -13.11 6.16
N ILE A 120 7.13 -12.09 6.98
CA ILE A 120 7.69 -10.74 6.80
C ILE A 120 9.23 -10.70 6.70
N PHE A 121 9.91 -11.62 7.38
CA PHE A 121 11.37 -11.74 7.40
C PHE A 121 11.89 -12.92 6.57
N TRP A 122 11.21 -13.26 5.45
CA TRP A 122 11.72 -14.31 4.56
C TRP A 122 13.22 -14.09 4.24
N PRO A 123 14.08 -15.13 4.25
CA PRO A 123 13.76 -16.56 4.24
C PRO A 123 13.40 -17.18 5.59
N SER A 124 13.43 -16.43 6.69
CA SER A 124 12.93 -16.93 7.98
C SER A 124 11.42 -17.15 7.89
N ARG A 125 10.97 -18.29 8.41
CA ARG A 125 9.54 -18.65 8.46
C ARG A 125 8.85 -18.18 9.73
N ILE A 126 9.49 -17.31 10.51
CA ILE A 126 8.89 -16.75 11.73
C ILE A 126 7.81 -15.74 11.33
N THR A 127 6.68 -15.81 12.00
CA THR A 127 5.53 -14.90 11.82
C THR A 127 5.27 -14.11 13.11
N PRO A 128 6.18 -13.20 13.51
CA PRO A 128 6.14 -12.57 14.83
C PRO A 128 4.96 -11.63 15.03
N LEU A 129 4.34 -11.16 13.95
CA LEU A 129 3.17 -10.28 13.99
C LEU A 129 1.84 -11.05 13.90
N PHE A 130 1.86 -12.33 13.53
CA PHE A 130 0.65 -13.12 13.47
C PHE A 130 0.02 -13.26 14.86
N HIS A 131 -1.22 -12.85 14.96
CA HIS A 131 -1.97 -12.87 16.22
C HIS A 131 -3.18 -13.79 16.16
N SER A 132 -4.00 -13.67 15.11
CA SER A 132 -5.23 -14.43 14.96
C SER A 132 -5.71 -14.39 13.51
N PRO A 133 -6.30 -15.47 12.98
CA PRO A 133 -6.91 -15.46 11.66
C PRO A 133 -8.18 -14.60 11.57
N ASN A 134 -8.60 -13.98 12.67
CA ASN A 134 -9.71 -13.03 12.67
C ASN A 134 -9.27 -11.69 12.08
N GLU A 135 -9.75 -11.37 10.90
CA GLU A 135 -9.43 -10.13 10.17
C GLU A 135 -10.21 -8.90 10.69
N THR A 136 -11.21 -9.09 11.53
CA THR A 136 -12.10 -8.00 11.97
C THR A 136 -11.34 -6.83 12.63
N PRO A 137 -10.38 -7.04 13.56
CA PRO A 137 -9.61 -5.94 14.13
C PRO A 137 -8.84 -5.14 13.10
N VAL A 138 -8.21 -5.82 12.13
CA VAL A 138 -7.45 -5.18 11.05
C VAL A 138 -8.37 -4.33 10.18
N LYS A 139 -9.56 -4.86 9.82
CA LYS A 139 -10.57 -4.13 9.04
C LYS A 139 -11.06 -2.87 9.77
N ILE A 140 -11.29 -2.95 11.07
CA ILE A 140 -11.71 -1.80 11.90
C ILE A 140 -10.61 -0.72 11.90
N ILE A 141 -9.35 -1.10 12.09
CA ILE A 141 -8.21 -0.18 12.04
C ILE A 141 -8.10 0.48 10.67
N CYS A 142 -8.22 -0.29 9.59
CA CYS A 142 -8.20 0.23 8.23
C CYS A 142 -9.33 1.24 7.97
N LEU A 143 -10.54 0.94 8.45
CA LEU A 143 -11.70 1.84 8.34
C LEU A 143 -11.49 3.13 9.13
N PHE A 144 -10.94 3.06 10.34
CA PHE A 144 -10.55 4.23 11.12
C PHE A 144 -9.59 5.13 10.34
N PHE A 145 -8.54 4.56 9.75
CA PHE A 145 -7.61 5.31 8.92
C PHE A 145 -8.25 5.87 7.66
N PHE A 146 -9.25 5.20 7.10
CA PHE A 146 -9.99 5.71 5.96
C PHE A 146 -10.75 7.01 6.33
N VAL A 147 -11.46 7.01 7.46
CA VAL A 147 -12.13 8.20 7.98
C VAL A 147 -11.11 9.32 8.27
N ALA A 148 -10.01 8.98 8.94
CA ALA A 148 -8.94 9.92 9.23
C ALA A 148 -8.32 10.52 7.95
N ALA A 149 -8.15 9.72 6.89
CA ALA A 149 -7.69 10.20 5.58
C ALA A 149 -8.65 11.19 4.95
N VAL A 150 -9.96 10.95 5.02
CA VAL A 150 -10.99 11.87 4.52
C VAL A 150 -10.93 13.20 5.25
N VAL A 151 -10.85 13.17 6.59
CA VAL A 151 -10.72 14.39 7.41
C VAL A 151 -9.45 15.16 7.08
N LEU A 152 -8.31 14.45 6.97
CA LEU A 152 -7.04 15.06 6.62
C LEU A 152 -7.07 15.68 5.22
N TYR A 153 -7.67 14.99 4.25
CA TYR A 153 -7.84 15.50 2.90
C TYR A 153 -8.67 16.79 2.89
N ALA A 154 -9.81 16.83 3.59
CA ALA A 154 -10.64 18.02 3.71
C ALA A 154 -9.85 19.19 4.31
N ALA A 155 -9.10 18.95 5.39
CA ALA A 155 -8.27 19.97 6.03
C ALA A 155 -7.18 20.53 5.09
N VAL A 156 -6.54 19.65 4.30
CA VAL A 156 -5.50 20.05 3.33
C VAL A 156 -6.09 20.83 2.15
N SER A 157 -7.27 20.43 1.67
CA SER A 157 -7.93 21.04 0.52
C SER A 157 -8.48 22.44 0.85
N LEU A 158 -9.04 22.62 2.06
CA LEU A 158 -9.58 23.89 2.53
C LEU A 158 -8.48 24.94 2.78
N LYS A 159 -7.31 24.54 3.28
CA LYS A 159 -6.19 25.47 3.50
C LYS A 159 -5.64 26.12 2.21
N LYS A 160 -5.93 25.57 1.05
CA LYS A 160 -5.49 26.12 -0.26
C LYS A 160 -6.43 27.16 -0.84
N GLN A 161 -7.60 27.39 -0.24
CA GLN A 161 -8.58 28.37 -0.71
C GLN A 161 -8.42 29.73 -0.01
N LYS A 162 -7.53 29.83 0.97
CA LYS A 162 -7.08 31.08 1.61
C LYS A 162 -5.68 31.45 1.11
#